data_5ba0fe1ce2428e6a634d8d28dffeb3a0
#
_entry.id   5ba0fe1ce2428e6a634d8d28dffeb3a0
#
_cell.length_a   1.000
_cell.length_b   1.000
_cell.length_c   1.000
_cell.angle_alpha   90.00
_cell.angle_beta   90.00
_cell.angle_gamma   90.00
#
_symmetry.space_group_name_H-M   'P 1'
#
loop_
_entity.id
_entity.type
_entity.pdbx_description
1 polymer ?
#
loop_
_entity_poly.entity_id
_entity_poly.type
_entity_poly.pdbx_seq_one_letter_code
_entity_poly.pdbx_strand_id
1 'polypeptide(L)'
;SKEKMLLGEEFVLDHKKSKAVIEDRVVPLASHAVDAKIKKDGDGFKITKEKDGQTVDIKASTAKLEKYLNEKWKHKGITIKMTLIKESPSVTKKDLSTIKDELGTFFTDAGGGDRWQNLKTGVDLLNGSVLMPGEQLSVHDRTAPYDEEHGYVPAGSYENGQVVDSFGGGICQVST
;
A
#
# COMPACT_ATOMS: atom_id res chain seq x y z
N SER A 1 26.53 -18.86 -41.05
CA SER A 1 26.65 -19.85 -39.96
C SER A 1 27.97 -19.79 -39.18
N LYS A 2 28.99 -19.10 -39.69
CA LYS A 2 30.27 -18.90 -38.99
C LYS A 2 30.29 -17.71 -38.01
N GLU A 3 29.42 -16.74 -38.20
CA GLU A 3 29.31 -15.56 -37.29
C GLU A 3 28.60 -15.83 -35.96
N LYS A 4 27.82 -16.90 -35.88
CA LYS A 4 27.13 -17.31 -34.63
C LYS A 4 28.06 -17.98 -33.60
N MET A 5 29.30 -18.29 -33.97
CA MET A 5 30.24 -18.95 -33.07
C MET A 5 31.20 -18.00 -32.32
N LEU A 6 31.10 -16.69 -32.54
CA LEU A 6 32.05 -15.73 -32.00
C LEU A 6 31.56 -14.81 -30.89
N LEU A 7 30.26 -14.85 -30.56
CA LEU A 7 29.67 -14.06 -29.48
C LEU A 7 28.74 -14.95 -28.65
N GLY A 8 29.34 -15.78 -27.83
CA GLY A 8 28.62 -16.54 -26.79
C GLY A 8 28.35 -15.67 -25.55
N GLU A 9 27.96 -14.41 -25.73
CA GLU A 9 27.50 -13.58 -24.62
C GLU A 9 26.03 -13.91 -24.35
N GLU A 10 25.79 -14.54 -23.23
CA GLU A 10 24.46 -14.74 -22.70
C GLU A 10 24.07 -13.53 -21.81
N PHE A 11 22.92 -12.94 -22.09
CA PHE A 11 22.37 -11.89 -21.24
C PHE A 11 21.78 -12.53 -19.99
N VAL A 12 22.34 -12.22 -18.83
CA VAL A 12 21.81 -12.58 -17.53
C VAL A 12 21.34 -11.32 -16.85
N LEU A 13 20.07 -11.24 -16.48
CA LEU A 13 19.53 -10.10 -15.76
C LEU A 13 19.95 -10.16 -14.28
N ASP A 14 20.36 -9.01 -13.75
CA ASP A 14 20.43 -8.84 -12.30
C ASP A 14 18.99 -8.91 -11.72
N HIS A 15 18.62 -10.07 -11.20
CA HIS A 15 17.27 -10.31 -10.70
C HIS A 15 16.88 -9.36 -9.57
N LYS A 16 17.82 -8.94 -8.71
CA LYS A 16 17.55 -8.00 -7.63
C LYS A 16 17.20 -6.61 -8.17
N LYS A 17 18.00 -6.11 -9.10
CA LYS A 17 17.75 -4.81 -9.74
C LYS A 17 16.49 -4.85 -10.59
N SER A 18 16.29 -5.91 -11.36
CA SER A 18 15.12 -6.08 -12.21
C SER A 18 13.83 -6.12 -11.39
N LYS A 19 13.85 -6.83 -10.26
CA LYS A 19 12.76 -6.86 -9.30
C LYS A 19 12.45 -5.46 -8.79
N ALA A 20 13.45 -4.74 -8.27
CA ALA A 20 13.26 -3.39 -7.72
C ALA A 20 12.67 -2.42 -8.76
N VAL A 21 13.13 -2.45 -10.01
CA VAL A 21 12.60 -1.60 -11.08
C VAL A 21 11.15 -1.96 -11.42
N ILE A 22 10.81 -3.24 -11.47
CA ILE A 22 9.44 -3.67 -11.76
C ILE A 22 8.51 -3.31 -10.60
N GLU A 23 8.92 -3.50 -9.36
CA GLU A 23 8.15 -3.12 -8.16
C GLU A 23 7.91 -1.61 -8.11
N ASP A 24 8.92 -0.81 -8.40
CA ASP A 24 8.81 0.66 -8.38
C ASP A 24 7.97 1.23 -9.53
N ARG A 25 8.14 0.72 -10.74
CA ARG A 25 7.61 1.39 -11.94
C ARG A 25 6.45 0.67 -12.62
N VAL A 26 6.29 -0.62 -12.42
CA VAL A 26 5.30 -1.42 -13.16
C VAL A 26 4.20 -1.92 -12.26
N VAL A 27 4.53 -2.41 -11.08
CA VAL A 27 3.52 -2.91 -10.12
C VAL A 27 2.48 -1.84 -9.79
N PRO A 28 2.81 -0.57 -9.54
CA PRO A 28 1.80 0.46 -9.27
C PRO A 28 0.81 0.73 -10.41
N LEU A 29 1.12 0.30 -11.64
CA LEU A 29 0.23 0.41 -12.78
C LEU A 29 -0.76 -0.76 -12.92
N ALA A 30 -0.60 -1.79 -12.09
CA ALA A 30 -1.50 -2.93 -12.07
C ALA A 30 -2.85 -2.59 -11.43
N SER A 31 -3.88 -3.36 -11.76
CA SER A 31 -5.20 -3.23 -11.15
C SER A 31 -5.25 -4.07 -9.88
N HIS A 32 -4.72 -3.53 -8.78
CA HIS A 32 -4.63 -4.24 -7.52
C HIS A 32 -5.98 -4.67 -6.95
N ALA A 33 -5.96 -5.73 -6.14
CA ALA A 33 -7.10 -6.16 -5.37
C ALA A 33 -7.53 -5.06 -4.40
N VAL A 34 -8.82 -4.97 -4.16
CA VAL A 34 -9.42 -4.03 -3.21
C VAL A 34 -10.18 -4.82 -2.16
N ASP A 35 -9.82 -4.63 -0.91
CA ASP A 35 -10.47 -5.25 0.22
C ASP A 35 -11.91 -4.78 0.38
N ALA A 36 -12.77 -5.64 0.93
CA ALA A 36 -14.08 -5.26 1.40
C ALA A 36 -13.95 -4.22 2.52
N LYS A 37 -14.90 -3.29 2.55
CA LYS A 37 -14.94 -2.23 3.58
C LYS A 37 -16.26 -2.28 4.33
N ILE A 38 -16.22 -1.97 5.61
CA ILE A 38 -17.38 -1.84 6.47
C ILE A 38 -17.45 -0.42 7.03
N LYS A 39 -18.65 0.12 7.13
CA LYS A 39 -18.92 1.37 7.83
C LYS A 39 -20.23 1.29 8.57
N LYS A 40 -20.34 2.01 9.68
CA LYS A 40 -21.62 2.17 10.40
C LYS A 40 -22.63 2.90 9.51
N ASP A 41 -23.85 2.43 9.49
CA ASP A 41 -24.97 3.00 8.71
C ASP A 41 -26.26 2.87 9.55
N GLY A 42 -26.62 3.96 10.22
CA GLY A 42 -27.68 3.95 11.24
C GLY A 42 -27.36 3.01 12.38
N ASP A 43 -28.29 2.11 12.71
CA ASP A 43 -28.12 1.08 13.75
C ASP A 43 -27.42 -0.20 13.24
N GLY A 44 -26.98 -0.20 12.00
CA GLY A 44 -26.33 -1.36 11.37
C GLY A 44 -25.02 -1.02 10.68
N PHE A 45 -24.61 -1.93 9.79
CA PHE A 45 -23.37 -1.79 9.03
C PHE A 45 -23.62 -1.98 7.54
N LYS A 46 -22.98 -1.12 6.73
CA LYS A 46 -22.95 -1.25 5.29
C LYS A 46 -21.58 -1.79 4.85
N ILE A 47 -21.61 -2.89 4.10
CA ILE A 47 -20.40 -3.53 3.59
C ILE A 47 -20.29 -3.25 2.09
N THR A 48 -19.14 -2.70 1.68
CA THR A 48 -18.74 -2.61 0.28
C THR A 48 -17.94 -3.86 -0.08
N LYS A 49 -18.35 -4.54 -1.15
CA LYS A 49 -17.74 -5.80 -1.58
C LYS A 49 -16.31 -5.58 -2.08
N GLU A 50 -15.48 -6.55 -1.80
CA GLU A 50 -14.12 -6.67 -2.35
C GLU A 50 -14.11 -6.79 -3.88
N LYS A 51 -12.93 -6.54 -4.46
CA LYS A 51 -12.66 -6.79 -5.89
C LYS A 51 -11.35 -7.54 -6.02
N ASP A 52 -11.36 -8.59 -6.83
CA ASP A 52 -10.13 -9.23 -7.28
C ASP A 52 -9.31 -8.25 -8.13
N GLY A 53 -8.00 -8.38 -8.03
CA GLY A 53 -7.05 -7.61 -8.81
C GLY A 53 -6.11 -8.49 -9.61
N GLN A 54 -5.13 -7.85 -10.19
CA GLN A 54 -4.01 -8.49 -10.87
C GLN A 54 -2.72 -7.75 -10.50
N THR A 55 -1.66 -8.51 -10.34
CA THR A 55 -0.32 -7.94 -10.16
C THR A 55 0.67 -8.58 -11.12
N VAL A 56 1.90 -8.09 -11.15
CA VAL A 56 2.93 -8.58 -12.08
C VAL A 56 3.61 -9.82 -11.50
N ASP A 57 3.63 -10.90 -12.27
CA ASP A 57 4.55 -12.01 -12.02
C ASP A 57 5.97 -11.57 -12.41
N ILE A 58 6.71 -11.08 -11.44
CA ILE A 58 8.07 -10.56 -11.65
C ILE A 58 8.99 -11.65 -12.18
N LYS A 59 8.90 -12.86 -11.62
CA LYS A 59 9.75 -14.00 -12.01
C LYS A 59 9.50 -14.42 -13.46
N ALA A 60 8.25 -14.61 -13.82
CA ALA A 60 7.89 -14.97 -15.19
C ALA A 60 8.18 -13.85 -16.18
N SER A 61 8.00 -12.59 -15.77
CA SER A 61 8.27 -11.42 -16.60
C SER A 61 9.77 -11.23 -16.86
N THR A 62 10.62 -11.39 -15.84
CA THR A 62 12.09 -11.31 -16.01
C THR A 62 12.61 -12.46 -16.86
N ALA A 63 12.17 -13.69 -16.64
CA ALA A 63 12.54 -14.83 -17.47
C ALA A 63 12.14 -14.64 -18.96
N LYS A 64 10.97 -14.06 -19.21
CA LYS A 64 10.52 -13.73 -20.57
C LYS A 64 11.40 -12.66 -21.21
N LEU A 65 11.84 -11.66 -20.44
CA LEU A 65 12.76 -10.64 -20.92
C LEU A 65 14.13 -11.23 -21.24
N GLU A 66 14.72 -12.05 -20.37
CA GLU A 66 16.00 -12.73 -20.61
C GLU A 66 15.93 -13.59 -21.88
N LYS A 67 14.89 -14.41 -22.01
CA LYS A 67 14.70 -15.21 -23.20
C LYS A 67 14.64 -14.37 -24.46
N TYR A 68 13.92 -13.25 -24.43
CA TYR A 68 13.83 -12.35 -25.58
C TYR A 68 15.19 -11.73 -25.93
N LEU A 69 15.95 -11.26 -24.93
CA LEU A 69 17.27 -10.67 -25.13
C LEU A 69 18.25 -11.66 -25.78
N ASN A 70 18.21 -12.91 -25.35
CA ASN A 70 19.12 -13.95 -25.86
C ASN A 70 18.73 -14.51 -27.24
N GLU A 71 17.42 -14.56 -27.55
CA GLU A 71 16.95 -15.21 -28.78
C GLU A 71 16.62 -14.22 -29.92
N LYS A 72 16.14 -13.02 -29.60
CA LYS A 72 15.45 -12.16 -30.56
C LYS A 72 15.90 -10.71 -30.59
N TRP A 73 16.68 -10.28 -29.62
CA TRP A 73 17.03 -8.86 -29.53
C TRP A 73 18.00 -8.43 -30.66
N LYS A 74 17.65 -7.33 -31.30
CA LYS A 74 18.42 -6.72 -32.40
C LYS A 74 19.04 -5.37 -32.01
N HIS A 75 19.42 -5.20 -30.75
CA HIS A 75 20.02 -3.97 -30.18
C HIS A 75 19.16 -2.70 -30.37
N LYS A 76 17.84 -2.84 -30.43
CA LYS A 76 16.88 -1.74 -30.53
C LYS A 76 15.94 -1.73 -29.33
N GLY A 77 15.26 -0.57 -29.10
CA GLY A 77 14.20 -0.48 -28.11
C GLY A 77 13.14 -1.55 -28.31
N ILE A 78 12.65 -2.13 -27.21
CA ILE A 78 11.66 -3.22 -27.23
C ILE A 78 10.49 -2.92 -26.30
N THR A 79 9.35 -3.50 -26.60
CA THR A 79 8.19 -3.54 -25.71
C THR A 79 7.88 -4.99 -25.38
N ILE A 80 7.87 -5.32 -24.08
CA ILE A 80 7.53 -6.66 -23.60
C ILE A 80 6.30 -6.57 -22.72
N LYS A 81 5.29 -7.39 -23.05
CA LYS A 81 4.09 -7.54 -22.21
C LYS A 81 4.47 -8.32 -20.96
N MET A 82 4.25 -7.72 -19.79
CA MET A 82 4.43 -8.39 -18.51
C MET A 82 3.44 -9.53 -18.34
N THR A 83 3.86 -10.55 -17.61
CA THR A 83 2.97 -11.63 -17.18
C THR A 83 2.24 -11.18 -15.93
N LEU A 84 0.91 -11.32 -15.93
CA LEU A 84 0.08 -10.96 -14.79
C LEU A 84 -0.40 -12.22 -14.08
N ILE A 85 -0.55 -12.13 -12.78
CA ILE A 85 -1.18 -13.13 -11.92
C ILE A 85 -2.35 -12.50 -11.16
N LYS A 86 -3.31 -13.34 -10.78
CA LYS A 86 -4.44 -12.91 -9.94
C LYS A 86 -3.93 -12.47 -8.57
N GLU A 87 -4.45 -11.35 -8.10
CA GLU A 87 -4.29 -10.85 -6.75
C GLU A 87 -5.66 -10.93 -6.06
N SER A 88 -5.73 -11.61 -4.94
CA SER A 88 -6.97 -11.72 -4.17
C SER A 88 -6.97 -10.72 -3.02
N PRO A 89 -8.13 -10.14 -2.67
CA PRO A 89 -8.25 -9.27 -1.51
C PRO A 89 -7.95 -10.04 -0.21
N SER A 90 -7.40 -9.32 0.76
CA SER A 90 -7.10 -9.87 2.09
C SER A 90 -8.34 -9.95 2.97
N VAL A 91 -9.29 -9.01 2.80
CA VAL A 91 -10.55 -8.95 3.54
C VAL A 91 -11.71 -9.07 2.56
N THR A 92 -12.60 -10.03 2.81
CA THR A 92 -13.78 -10.29 1.98
C THR A 92 -15.06 -9.82 2.64
N LYS A 93 -16.13 -9.63 1.85
CA LYS A 93 -17.46 -9.37 2.38
C LYS A 93 -17.92 -10.48 3.36
N LYS A 94 -17.49 -11.73 3.13
CA LYS A 94 -17.82 -12.85 4.02
C LYS A 94 -17.23 -12.63 5.42
N ASP A 95 -15.97 -12.18 5.50
CA ASP A 95 -15.31 -11.92 6.76
C ASP A 95 -16.03 -10.80 7.52
N LEU A 96 -16.34 -9.70 6.84
CA LEU A 96 -17.04 -8.56 7.44
C LEU A 96 -18.50 -8.84 7.80
N SER A 97 -19.14 -9.82 7.17
CA SER A 97 -20.54 -10.16 7.44
C SER A 97 -20.80 -10.75 8.84
N THR A 98 -19.73 -11.13 9.53
CA THR A 98 -19.78 -11.60 10.92
C THR A 98 -19.87 -10.44 11.93
N ILE A 99 -19.50 -9.23 11.53
CA ILE A 99 -19.55 -8.02 12.36
C ILE A 99 -21.01 -7.52 12.40
N LYS A 100 -21.62 -7.55 13.58
CA LYS A 100 -23.03 -7.17 13.79
C LYS A 100 -23.22 -6.15 14.90
N ASP A 101 -22.26 -6.08 15.82
CA ASP A 101 -22.42 -5.35 17.06
C ASP A 101 -21.37 -4.24 17.17
N GLU A 102 -21.78 -3.10 17.75
CA GLU A 102 -20.85 -2.07 18.20
C GLU A 102 -20.41 -2.42 19.62
N LEU A 103 -19.12 -2.68 19.82
CA LEU A 103 -18.57 -3.09 21.11
C LEU A 103 -18.29 -1.91 22.05
N GLY A 104 -18.11 -0.72 21.52
CA GLY A 104 -17.87 0.47 22.31
C GLY A 104 -17.70 1.71 21.45
N THR A 105 -17.87 2.85 22.07
CA THR A 105 -17.64 4.17 21.48
C THR A 105 -16.96 5.07 22.47
N PHE A 106 -16.10 5.94 21.99
CA PHE A 106 -15.44 6.97 22.79
C PHE A 106 -15.20 8.21 21.92
N PHE A 107 -15.14 9.37 22.54
CA PHE A 107 -14.85 10.60 21.84
C PHE A 107 -13.96 11.52 22.67
N THR A 108 -13.17 12.35 21.98
CA THR A 108 -12.40 13.43 22.56
C THR A 108 -12.66 14.71 21.79
N ASP A 109 -12.55 15.86 22.47
CA ASP A 109 -12.63 17.14 21.79
C ASP A 109 -11.32 17.41 21.03
N ALA A 110 -11.43 17.58 19.74
CA ALA A 110 -10.29 17.80 18.86
C ALA A 110 -9.72 19.23 18.97
N GLY A 111 -10.48 20.17 19.50
CA GLY A 111 -10.13 21.59 19.40
C GLY A 111 -10.17 22.07 17.95
N GLY A 112 -9.36 23.10 17.64
CA GLY A 112 -9.32 23.72 16.29
C GLY A 112 -7.88 23.95 15.82
N GLY A 113 -7.77 24.66 14.67
CA GLY A 113 -6.49 25.03 14.06
C GLY A 113 -5.73 23.86 13.44
N ASP A 114 -4.42 24.01 13.35
CA ASP A 114 -3.51 23.07 12.68
C ASP A 114 -3.55 21.67 13.30
N ARG A 115 -3.71 21.60 14.61
CA ARG A 115 -3.89 20.32 15.33
C ARG A 115 -5.09 19.53 14.78
N TRP A 116 -6.21 20.18 14.49
CA TRP A 116 -7.39 19.51 13.96
C TRP A 116 -7.12 18.84 12.61
N GLN A 117 -6.33 19.48 11.74
CA GLN A 117 -5.93 18.90 10.46
C GLN A 117 -5.15 17.59 10.67
N ASN A 118 -4.18 17.58 11.58
CA ASN A 118 -3.40 16.38 11.89
C ASN A 118 -4.28 15.26 12.44
N LEU A 119 -5.19 15.57 13.37
CA LEU A 119 -6.13 14.59 13.91
C LEU A 119 -7.04 14.03 12.82
N LYS A 120 -7.57 14.89 11.95
CA LYS A 120 -8.41 14.45 10.82
C LYS A 120 -7.64 13.54 9.87
N THR A 121 -6.42 13.89 9.50
CA THR A 121 -5.55 13.07 8.64
C THR A 121 -5.31 11.69 9.26
N GLY A 122 -4.93 11.64 10.54
CA GLY A 122 -4.70 10.37 11.25
C GLY A 122 -5.98 9.52 11.37
N VAL A 123 -7.12 10.15 11.67
CA VAL A 123 -8.41 9.45 11.74
C VAL A 123 -8.81 8.90 10.37
N ASP A 124 -8.67 9.68 9.29
CA ASP A 124 -9.02 9.24 7.94
C ASP A 124 -8.18 8.02 7.50
N LEU A 125 -6.90 7.96 7.91
CA LEU A 125 -6.01 6.84 7.62
C LEU A 125 -6.31 5.57 8.44
N LEU A 126 -6.86 5.72 9.63
CA LEU A 126 -7.21 4.62 10.53
C LEU A 126 -8.63 4.12 10.34
N ASN A 127 -9.53 5.01 9.90
CA ASN A 127 -10.95 4.71 9.78
C ASN A 127 -11.22 3.57 8.80
N GLY A 128 -12.04 2.60 9.23
CA GLY A 128 -12.35 1.42 8.45
C GLY A 128 -11.28 0.33 8.50
N SER A 129 -10.25 0.46 9.35
CA SER A 129 -9.31 -0.63 9.60
C SER A 129 -10.03 -1.86 10.14
N VAL A 130 -9.68 -3.02 9.60
CA VAL A 130 -10.21 -4.32 10.03
C VAL A 130 -9.08 -5.13 10.63
N LEU A 131 -9.32 -5.74 11.78
CA LEU A 131 -8.40 -6.64 12.44
C LEU A 131 -9.03 -8.03 12.50
N MET A 132 -8.33 -9.01 11.95
CA MET A 132 -8.70 -10.41 12.13
C MET A 132 -8.19 -10.92 13.49
N PRO A 133 -8.75 -12.01 14.02
CA PRO A 133 -8.29 -12.56 15.30
C PRO A 133 -6.78 -12.80 15.32
N GLY A 134 -6.10 -12.18 16.30
CA GLY A 134 -4.64 -12.28 16.46
C GLY A 134 -3.84 -11.22 15.72
N GLU A 135 -4.46 -10.39 14.89
CA GLU A 135 -3.77 -9.28 14.21
C GLU A 135 -3.59 -8.07 15.13
N GLN A 136 -2.61 -7.24 14.79
CA GLN A 136 -2.29 -6.00 15.49
C GLN A 136 -2.33 -4.83 14.50
N LEU A 137 -2.83 -3.70 14.97
CA LEU A 137 -2.79 -2.43 14.24
C LEU A 137 -1.72 -1.53 14.87
N SER A 138 -0.69 -1.22 14.13
CA SER A 138 0.24 -0.14 14.48
C SER A 138 -0.31 1.19 13.97
N VAL A 139 -0.69 2.06 14.88
CA VAL A 139 -1.15 3.42 14.54
C VAL A 139 -0.04 4.16 13.80
N HIS A 140 1.21 4.07 14.31
CA HIS A 140 2.35 4.73 13.67
C HIS A 140 2.55 4.27 12.22
N ASP A 141 2.56 2.96 11.95
CA ASP A 141 2.79 2.45 10.60
C ASP A 141 1.67 2.84 9.61
N ARG A 142 0.48 3.11 10.14
CA ARG A 142 -0.68 3.54 9.34
C ARG A 142 -0.72 5.04 9.10
N THR A 143 -0.17 5.84 10.00
CA THR A 143 -0.30 7.30 9.96
C THR A 143 0.99 8.01 9.55
N ALA A 144 2.15 7.36 9.64
CA ALA A 144 3.43 7.90 9.17
C ALA A 144 3.56 7.80 7.63
N PRO A 145 4.47 8.59 7.00
CA PRO A 145 5.32 9.60 7.63
C PRO A 145 4.56 10.88 7.97
N TYR A 146 5.04 11.60 8.99
CA TYR A 146 4.45 12.87 9.42
C TYR A 146 5.16 14.03 8.73
N ASP A 147 4.67 14.43 7.57
CA ASP A 147 5.21 15.51 6.75
C ASP A 147 4.11 16.20 5.95
N GLU A 148 4.44 17.26 5.26
CA GLU A 148 3.52 18.06 4.46
C GLU A 148 2.94 17.28 3.27
N GLU A 149 3.74 16.40 2.64
CA GLU A 149 3.31 15.61 1.47
C GLU A 149 2.17 14.64 1.85
N HIS A 150 2.16 14.19 3.10
CA HIS A 150 1.13 13.29 3.64
C HIS A 150 -0.01 14.04 4.35
N GLY A 151 -0.07 15.36 4.22
CA GLY A 151 -1.18 16.18 4.69
C GLY A 151 -1.10 16.59 6.16
N TYR A 152 0.07 16.47 6.78
CA TYR A 152 0.31 16.95 8.13
C TYR A 152 0.85 18.39 8.12
N VAL A 153 0.60 19.08 9.23
CA VAL A 153 1.08 20.45 9.48
C VAL A 153 1.78 20.50 10.85
N PRO A 154 2.67 21.49 11.06
CA PRO A 154 3.27 21.71 12.37
C PRO A 154 2.20 22.07 13.41
N ALA A 155 2.20 21.38 14.52
CA ALA A 155 1.33 21.66 15.67
C ALA A 155 1.98 21.14 16.96
N GLY A 156 1.48 21.61 18.11
CA GLY A 156 2.06 21.29 19.41
C GLY A 156 2.19 19.80 19.68
N SER A 157 3.40 19.37 19.96
CA SER A 157 3.82 18.00 20.32
C SER A 157 4.69 18.03 21.56
N TYR A 158 4.75 16.92 22.28
CA TYR A 158 5.61 16.78 23.46
C TYR A 158 6.93 16.12 23.09
N GLU A 159 8.02 16.87 23.25
CA GLU A 159 9.37 16.36 23.09
C GLU A 159 10.23 16.72 24.32
N ASN A 160 10.85 15.73 24.93
CA ASN A 160 11.73 15.91 26.09
C ASN A 160 11.11 16.76 27.25
N GLY A 161 9.78 16.63 27.45
CA GLY A 161 9.05 17.37 28.50
C GLY A 161 8.70 18.81 28.13
N GLN A 162 8.92 19.22 26.90
CA GLN A 162 8.53 20.53 26.35
C GLN A 162 7.50 20.41 25.28
N VAL A 163 6.73 21.46 25.05
CA VAL A 163 5.82 21.57 23.91
C VAL A 163 6.57 22.24 22.76
N VAL A 164 6.68 21.54 21.65
CA VAL A 164 7.30 22.04 20.43
C VAL A 164 6.34 21.82 19.24
N ASP A 165 6.44 22.66 18.23
CA ASP A 165 5.68 22.45 17.00
C ASP A 165 6.40 21.43 16.12
N SER A 166 5.71 20.33 15.81
CA SER A 166 6.19 19.31 14.88
C SER A 166 5.09 18.81 13.97
N PHE A 167 5.45 18.29 12.79
CA PHE A 167 4.49 17.67 11.89
C PHE A 167 3.80 16.49 12.57
N GLY A 168 2.47 16.41 12.44
CA GLY A 168 1.68 15.39 13.11
C GLY A 168 1.42 15.66 14.60
N GLY A 169 1.71 16.86 15.09
CA GLY A 169 1.38 17.23 16.46
C GLY A 169 -0.09 16.97 16.78
N GLY A 170 -0.34 16.20 17.85
CA GLY A 170 -1.68 15.76 18.25
C GLY A 170 -2.03 14.31 17.97
N ILE A 171 -1.29 13.59 17.13
CA ILE A 171 -1.61 12.20 16.72
C ILE A 171 -1.77 11.24 17.91
N CYS A 172 -1.08 11.46 19.04
CA CYS A 172 -1.27 10.67 20.25
C CYS A 172 -2.73 10.64 20.73
N GLN A 173 -3.50 11.72 20.49
CA GLN A 173 -4.92 11.76 20.81
C GLN A 173 -5.76 10.81 19.96
N VAL A 174 -5.33 10.55 18.73
CA VAL A 174 -6.01 9.59 17.83
C VAL A 174 -5.78 8.15 18.29
N SER A 175 -4.64 7.89 18.92
CA SER A 175 -4.25 6.54 19.37
C SER A 175 -4.70 6.20 20.80
N THR A 176 -5.23 7.19 21.54
CA THR A 176 -5.72 7.00 22.91
C THR A 176 -7.17 6.58 22.92
#